data_db6531489fdd9ca1c9bb5640966de4b1
#
_entry.id   db6531489fdd9ca1c9bb5640966de4b1
#
_cell.length_a   1.000
_cell.length_b   1.000
_cell.length_c   1.000
_cell.angle_alpha   90.00
_cell.angle_beta   90.00
_cell.angle_gamma   90.00
#
_symmetry.space_group_name_H-M   'P 1'
#
loop_
_entity.id
_entity.type
_entity.pdbx_description
1 polymer ?
#
loop_
_entity_poly.entity_id
_entity_poly.type
_entity_poly.pdbx_seq_one_letter_code
_entity_poly.pdbx_strand_id
1 'polypeptide(L)'
;MSVPNTMRVGPFTPTILVKKRYLIFYFFLIWISLIPLLLEFWVYWRFLWDYERPVHFYTFLPLLVFGMYISIVFFSIFFAKILLSIVNLFHKPREGVFLRIPEDKDYRYWSLRNTIKRWPVWLAHKFPFPFLDNICFKAFGVKTKFSNSLFEGWVDTEFIDFGKDVVVGQGAIIQSAVIIGNMLIIRKTIIEDNVRIGSHAIVMPGAHIGHNCILAANSVTTVGQILEKNYIYVGIPAKKFKRNFFFEDGLETKIGHVEDVEKLRERYEEIYTKRYDELTRKDRREKKKEKKEEEKKRFDLEAEEWEEFDDGFNI
;
A
#
# COMPACT_ATOMS: atom_id res chain seq x y z
N MET A 1 -14.00 -22.52 -32.01
CA MET A 1 -13.99 -21.07 -32.26
C MET A 1 -12.63 -20.52 -31.90
N SER A 2 -11.91 -19.90 -32.83
CA SER A 2 -10.62 -19.27 -32.53
C SER A 2 -10.87 -17.96 -31.82
N VAL A 3 -10.29 -17.78 -30.62
CA VAL A 3 -10.35 -16.52 -29.89
C VAL A 3 -9.62 -15.45 -30.71
N PRO A 4 -10.24 -14.28 -31.00
CA PRO A 4 -9.58 -13.21 -31.73
C PRO A 4 -8.22 -12.85 -31.12
N ASN A 5 -7.23 -12.51 -31.95
CA ASN A 5 -5.88 -12.17 -31.48
C ASN A 5 -5.87 -11.01 -30.46
N THR A 6 -6.84 -10.09 -30.55
CA THR A 6 -7.05 -9.01 -29.61
C THR A 6 -7.48 -9.47 -28.22
N MET A 7 -7.97 -10.70 -28.10
CA MET A 7 -8.43 -11.32 -26.86
C MET A 7 -7.43 -12.34 -26.29
N ARG A 8 -6.31 -12.59 -26.97
CA ARG A 8 -5.27 -13.45 -26.43
C ARG A 8 -4.54 -12.75 -25.32
N VAL A 9 -4.69 -13.28 -24.14
CA VAL A 9 -3.91 -12.83 -22.97
C VAL A 9 -2.62 -13.62 -22.99
N GLY A 10 -1.53 -12.92 -23.29
CA GLY A 10 -0.21 -13.47 -22.98
C GLY A 10 -0.04 -13.57 -21.46
N PRO A 11 0.70 -14.56 -20.98
CA PRO A 11 0.97 -14.67 -19.56
C PRO A 11 1.71 -13.42 -19.11
N PHE A 12 1.15 -12.71 -18.15
CA PHE A 12 1.82 -11.78 -17.24
C PHE A 12 2.46 -10.48 -17.75
N THR A 13 2.29 -10.06 -18.95
CA THR A 13 2.51 -8.62 -19.22
C THR A 13 1.17 -7.92 -19.17
N PRO A 14 0.86 -7.25 -18.08
CA PRO A 14 -0.24 -6.33 -18.09
C PRO A 14 0.14 -5.24 -19.07
N THR A 15 -0.35 -5.30 -20.30
CA THR A 15 -0.41 -4.11 -21.13
C THR A 15 -1.38 -3.18 -20.43
N ILE A 16 -0.85 -2.52 -19.41
CA ILE A 16 -1.55 -1.53 -18.59
C ILE A 16 -2.04 -0.39 -19.48
N LEU A 17 -1.37 -0.17 -20.61
CA LEU A 17 -1.70 0.86 -21.58
C LEU A 17 -2.81 0.39 -22.54
N VAL A 18 -4.05 0.71 -22.20
CA VAL A 18 -5.20 0.54 -23.09
C VAL A 18 -5.06 1.39 -24.35
N LYS A 19 -4.55 2.60 -24.21
CA LYS A 19 -4.31 3.54 -25.31
C LYS A 19 -2.89 4.10 -25.22
N LYS A 20 -2.12 3.99 -26.32
CA LYS A 20 -0.76 4.54 -26.41
C LYS A 20 -0.68 6.03 -26.05
N ARG A 21 -1.74 6.81 -26.33
CA ARG A 21 -1.82 8.23 -25.98
C ARG A 21 -1.74 8.52 -24.48
N TYR A 22 -1.98 7.54 -23.60
CA TYR A 22 -1.83 7.75 -22.15
C TYR A 22 -0.38 7.93 -21.73
N LEU A 23 0.60 7.58 -22.56
CA LEU A 23 2.00 7.90 -22.33
C LEU A 23 2.27 9.42 -22.22
N ILE A 24 1.41 10.26 -22.79
CA ILE A 24 1.56 11.71 -22.66
C ILE A 24 1.49 12.15 -21.19
N PHE A 25 0.65 11.51 -20.38
CA PHE A 25 0.55 11.81 -18.94
C PHE A 25 1.82 11.41 -18.20
N TYR A 26 2.47 10.34 -18.63
CA TYR A 26 3.72 9.88 -18.04
C TYR A 26 4.85 10.88 -18.34
N PHE A 27 5.03 11.28 -19.58
CA PHE A 27 6.02 12.29 -19.97
C PHE A 27 5.73 13.66 -19.34
N PHE A 28 4.48 14.05 -19.30
CA PHE A 28 4.06 15.30 -18.66
C PHE A 28 4.41 15.31 -17.16
N LEU A 29 4.18 14.21 -16.45
CA LEU A 29 4.53 14.09 -15.02
C LEU A 29 6.04 14.15 -14.80
N ILE A 30 6.83 13.49 -15.64
CA ILE A 30 8.29 13.59 -15.56
C ILE A 30 8.70 15.06 -15.73
N TRP A 31 8.23 15.69 -16.81
CA TRP A 31 8.56 17.07 -17.13
C TRP A 31 8.19 18.05 -16.00
N ILE A 32 6.94 18.00 -15.51
CA ILE A 32 6.48 18.92 -14.46
C ILE A 32 7.20 18.68 -13.13
N SER A 33 7.62 17.45 -12.84
CA SER A 33 8.39 17.11 -11.64
C SER A 33 9.81 17.67 -11.65
N LEU A 34 10.35 17.99 -12.82
CA LEU A 34 11.68 18.58 -12.98
C LEU A 34 11.66 20.11 -12.80
N ILE A 35 10.52 20.77 -12.96
CA ILE A 35 10.44 22.24 -12.86
C ILE A 35 10.90 22.76 -11.50
N PRO A 36 10.44 22.21 -10.35
CA PRO A 36 10.91 22.64 -9.04
C PRO A 36 12.42 22.48 -8.85
N LEU A 37 13.02 21.42 -9.42
CA LEU A 37 14.46 21.18 -9.34
C LEU A 37 15.25 22.27 -10.08
N LEU A 38 14.77 22.68 -11.25
CA LEU A 38 15.38 23.79 -11.99
C LEU A 38 15.29 25.09 -11.19
N LEU A 39 14.19 25.31 -10.48
CA LEU A 39 14.02 26.46 -9.60
C LEU A 39 14.99 26.39 -8.41
N GLU A 40 15.10 25.22 -7.75
CA GLU A 40 16.06 25.00 -6.65
C GLU A 40 17.50 25.26 -7.10
N PHE A 41 17.89 24.73 -8.28
CA PHE A 41 19.21 24.98 -8.85
C PHE A 41 19.42 26.45 -9.20
N TRP A 42 18.41 27.12 -9.77
CA TRP A 42 18.49 28.54 -10.09
C TRP A 42 18.67 29.41 -8.84
N VAL A 43 17.90 29.13 -7.76
CA VAL A 43 18.02 29.81 -6.48
C VAL A 43 19.43 29.59 -5.90
N TYR A 44 19.89 28.34 -5.87
CA TYR A 44 21.23 28.01 -5.41
C TYR A 44 22.30 28.75 -6.16
N TRP A 45 22.23 28.77 -7.50
CA TRP A 45 23.15 29.52 -8.36
C TRP A 45 23.12 31.02 -8.01
N ARG A 46 21.94 31.59 -7.92
CA ARG A 46 21.75 33.03 -7.67
C ARG A 46 22.31 33.49 -6.33
N PHE A 47 22.24 32.67 -5.28
CA PHE A 47 22.67 33.09 -3.95
C PHE A 47 24.07 32.63 -3.54
N LEU A 48 24.59 31.54 -4.11
CA LEU A 48 25.89 30.98 -3.70
C LEU A 48 26.99 31.18 -4.74
N TRP A 49 26.66 31.56 -5.99
CA TRP A 49 27.68 31.82 -6.99
C TRP A 49 28.34 33.16 -6.76
N ASP A 50 29.64 33.10 -6.40
CA ASP A 50 30.51 34.26 -6.30
C ASP A 50 31.74 34.00 -7.21
N TYR A 51 32.03 34.93 -8.11
CA TYR A 51 33.13 34.78 -9.05
C TYR A 51 34.50 34.82 -8.34
N GLU A 52 34.60 35.60 -7.25
CA GLU A 52 35.86 35.72 -6.50
C GLU A 52 36.08 34.57 -5.51
N ARG A 53 35.00 33.93 -5.02
CA ARG A 53 35.03 32.87 -3.99
C ARG A 53 34.16 31.69 -4.33
N PRO A 54 34.47 30.95 -5.41
CA PRO A 54 33.61 29.84 -5.85
C PRO A 54 33.64 28.62 -4.91
N VAL A 55 34.50 28.63 -3.90
CA VAL A 55 34.66 27.48 -2.96
C VAL A 55 33.35 27.13 -2.27
N HIS A 56 32.57 28.11 -1.80
CA HIS A 56 31.30 27.86 -1.14
C HIS A 56 30.29 27.16 -2.05
N PHE A 57 30.23 27.60 -3.31
CA PHE A 57 29.38 26.97 -4.31
C PHE A 57 29.69 25.48 -4.46
N TYR A 58 30.93 25.11 -4.66
CA TYR A 58 31.34 23.72 -4.85
C TYR A 58 31.20 22.90 -3.55
N THR A 59 31.43 23.51 -2.38
CA THR A 59 31.33 22.82 -1.08
C THR A 59 29.89 22.40 -0.79
N PHE A 60 28.89 23.23 -1.11
CA PHE A 60 27.49 22.94 -0.83
C PHE A 60 26.77 22.25 -1.99
N LEU A 61 27.40 22.11 -3.16
CA LEU A 61 26.81 21.45 -4.33
C LEU A 61 26.34 20.00 -4.06
N PRO A 62 27.11 19.14 -3.34
CA PRO A 62 26.63 17.79 -3.01
C PRO A 62 25.34 17.79 -2.19
N LEU A 63 25.20 18.76 -1.27
CA LEU A 63 24.00 18.92 -0.45
C LEU A 63 22.79 19.33 -1.31
N LEU A 64 23.00 20.25 -2.28
CA LEU A 64 21.97 20.59 -3.25
C LEU A 64 21.52 19.39 -4.06
N VAL A 65 22.46 18.62 -4.61
CA VAL A 65 22.14 17.43 -5.43
C VAL A 65 21.32 16.42 -4.62
N PHE A 66 21.69 16.20 -3.35
CA PHE A 66 20.94 15.36 -2.44
C PHE A 66 19.53 15.93 -2.15
N GLY A 67 19.42 17.23 -1.91
CA GLY A 67 18.14 17.93 -1.75
C GLY A 67 17.24 17.78 -2.99
N MET A 68 17.78 18.01 -4.18
CA MET A 68 17.06 17.84 -5.44
C MET A 68 16.59 16.39 -5.66
N TYR A 69 17.39 15.39 -5.23
CA TYR A 69 16.98 13.99 -5.29
C TYR A 69 15.79 13.69 -4.39
N ILE A 70 15.73 14.28 -3.20
CA ILE A 70 14.56 14.20 -2.31
C ILE A 70 13.36 14.92 -2.94
N SER A 71 13.57 16.14 -3.41
CA SER A 71 12.53 17.01 -3.98
C SER A 71 11.84 16.39 -5.18
N ILE A 72 12.56 15.73 -6.11
CA ILE A 72 11.94 15.10 -7.28
C ILE A 72 10.92 14.04 -6.89
N VAL A 73 11.19 13.27 -5.83
CA VAL A 73 10.26 12.22 -5.37
C VAL A 73 9.00 12.85 -4.79
N PHE A 74 9.15 13.84 -3.90
CA PHE A 74 7.99 14.52 -3.31
C PHE A 74 7.15 15.26 -4.34
N PHE A 75 7.77 16.01 -5.26
CA PHE A 75 7.04 16.72 -6.31
C PHE A 75 6.39 15.78 -7.31
N SER A 76 7.01 14.63 -7.63
CA SER A 76 6.38 13.62 -8.48
C SER A 76 5.12 13.02 -7.83
N ILE A 77 5.14 12.73 -6.53
CA ILE A 77 3.96 12.27 -5.78
C ILE A 77 2.89 13.37 -5.74
N PHE A 78 3.29 14.60 -5.48
CA PHE A 78 2.37 15.75 -5.38
C PHE A 78 1.63 16.01 -6.69
N PHE A 79 2.33 16.14 -7.80
CA PHE A 79 1.70 16.39 -9.11
C PHE A 79 0.86 15.20 -9.59
N ALA A 80 1.34 13.97 -9.37
CA ALA A 80 0.56 12.78 -9.67
C ALA A 80 -0.72 12.72 -8.83
N LYS A 81 -0.69 13.13 -7.56
CA LYS A 81 -1.87 13.19 -6.70
C LYS A 81 -2.90 14.20 -7.20
N ILE A 82 -2.44 15.38 -7.63
CA ILE A 82 -3.33 16.40 -8.24
C ILE A 82 -4.00 15.82 -9.49
N LEU A 83 -3.20 15.24 -10.40
CA LEU A 83 -3.73 14.67 -11.64
C LEU A 83 -4.71 13.53 -11.38
N LEU A 84 -4.41 12.64 -10.43
CA LEU A 84 -5.33 11.58 -9.99
C LEU A 84 -6.62 12.12 -9.39
N SER A 85 -6.53 13.20 -8.60
CA SER A 85 -7.72 13.84 -8.04
C SER A 85 -8.63 14.36 -9.14
N ILE A 86 -8.07 14.98 -10.17
CA ILE A 86 -8.82 15.44 -11.36
C ILE A 86 -9.45 14.24 -12.09
N VAL A 87 -8.69 13.17 -12.33
CA VAL A 87 -9.22 11.96 -12.99
C VAL A 87 -10.35 11.33 -12.19
N ASN A 88 -10.23 11.31 -10.85
CA ASN A 88 -11.23 10.73 -9.97
C ASN A 88 -12.52 11.58 -9.86
N LEU A 89 -12.48 12.87 -10.19
CA LEU A 89 -13.70 13.67 -10.35
C LEU A 89 -14.57 13.17 -11.51
N PHE A 90 -13.93 12.71 -12.60
CA PHE A 90 -14.64 12.18 -13.76
C PHE A 90 -15.06 10.72 -13.60
N HIS A 91 -14.24 9.92 -12.92
CA HIS A 91 -14.50 8.50 -12.74
C HIS A 91 -13.79 7.93 -11.50
N LYS A 92 -14.58 7.70 -10.45
CA LYS A 92 -14.07 7.12 -9.20
C LYS A 92 -13.69 5.64 -9.40
N PRO A 93 -12.59 5.17 -8.78
CA PRO A 93 -12.25 3.76 -8.78
C PRO A 93 -13.34 2.95 -8.06
N ARG A 94 -13.66 1.78 -8.59
CA ARG A 94 -14.63 0.85 -7.99
C ARG A 94 -14.18 -0.60 -8.13
N GLU A 95 -14.60 -1.42 -7.20
CA GLU A 95 -14.43 -2.86 -7.26
C GLU A 95 -15.44 -3.49 -8.22
N GLY A 96 -15.05 -4.58 -8.85
CA GLY A 96 -15.92 -5.30 -9.76
C GLY A 96 -15.17 -6.16 -10.77
N VAL A 97 -15.94 -6.72 -11.69
CA VAL A 97 -15.43 -7.43 -12.86
C VAL A 97 -15.84 -6.63 -14.09
N PHE A 98 -14.86 -6.24 -14.88
CA PHE A 98 -15.02 -5.36 -16.03
C PHE A 98 -14.51 -6.03 -17.29
N LEU A 99 -15.03 -5.63 -18.46
CA LEU A 99 -14.55 -6.15 -19.73
C LEU A 99 -13.22 -5.52 -20.12
N ARG A 100 -12.27 -6.33 -20.56
CA ARG A 100 -10.99 -5.86 -21.08
C ARG A 100 -11.12 -5.37 -22.52
N ILE A 101 -11.96 -4.38 -22.74
CA ILE A 101 -12.16 -3.74 -24.04
C ILE A 101 -11.94 -2.23 -23.93
N PRO A 102 -11.44 -1.56 -24.99
CA PRO A 102 -11.19 -0.12 -24.94
C PRO A 102 -12.43 0.73 -24.76
N GLU A 103 -13.61 0.21 -24.99
CA GLU A 103 -14.91 0.86 -24.82
C GLU A 103 -15.38 0.90 -23.37
N ASP A 104 -14.94 -0.06 -22.55
CA ASP A 104 -15.26 -0.11 -21.13
C ASP A 104 -14.63 1.07 -20.38
N LYS A 105 -15.46 1.85 -19.68
CA LYS A 105 -15.02 3.05 -18.94
C LYS A 105 -14.11 2.68 -17.77
N ASP A 106 -14.46 1.65 -17.01
CA ASP A 106 -13.71 1.23 -15.84
C ASP A 106 -12.31 0.75 -16.21
N TYR A 107 -12.21 -0.07 -17.26
CA TYR A 107 -10.92 -0.53 -17.77
C TYR A 107 -10.04 0.63 -18.27
N ARG A 108 -10.62 1.61 -18.98
CA ARG A 108 -9.87 2.79 -19.45
C ARG A 108 -9.35 3.65 -18.32
N TYR A 109 -10.20 3.95 -17.34
CA TYR A 109 -9.82 4.81 -16.22
C TYR A 109 -8.87 4.11 -15.25
N TRP A 110 -9.03 2.78 -15.04
CA TRP A 110 -8.07 1.97 -14.32
C TRP A 110 -6.67 2.04 -14.97
N SER A 111 -6.60 1.84 -16.30
CA SER A 111 -5.36 1.96 -17.05
C SER A 111 -4.72 3.35 -16.96
N LEU A 112 -5.55 4.41 -17.06
CA LEU A 112 -5.08 5.78 -16.94
C LEU A 112 -4.51 6.06 -15.54
N ARG A 113 -5.22 5.71 -14.49
CA ARG A 113 -4.75 5.87 -13.11
C ARG A 113 -3.43 5.14 -12.85
N ASN A 114 -3.31 3.91 -13.33
CA ASN A 114 -2.06 3.15 -13.19
C ASN A 114 -0.90 3.78 -13.97
N THR A 115 -1.17 4.36 -15.13
CA THR A 115 -0.14 5.08 -15.90
C THR A 115 0.37 6.32 -15.15
N ILE A 116 -0.54 7.09 -14.55
CA ILE A 116 -0.20 8.30 -13.78
C ILE A 116 0.64 7.95 -12.54
N LYS A 117 0.30 6.90 -11.81
CA LYS A 117 0.99 6.48 -10.57
C LYS A 117 2.36 5.84 -10.82
N ARG A 118 2.62 5.35 -12.01
CA ARG A 118 3.81 4.56 -12.30
C ARG A 118 5.11 5.30 -12.05
N TRP A 119 5.19 6.58 -12.47
CA TRP A 119 6.39 7.40 -12.29
C TRP A 119 6.75 7.64 -10.83
N PRO A 120 5.86 8.18 -9.97
CA PRO A 120 6.18 8.43 -8.57
C PRO A 120 6.43 7.14 -7.78
N VAL A 121 5.71 6.05 -8.06
CA VAL A 121 5.96 4.75 -7.41
C VAL A 121 7.34 4.21 -7.77
N TRP A 122 7.74 4.29 -9.05
CA TRP A 122 9.06 3.87 -9.47
C TRP A 122 10.18 4.69 -8.80
N LEU A 123 10.00 6.00 -8.66
CA LEU A 123 10.94 6.87 -7.95
C LEU A 123 11.02 6.54 -6.46
N ALA A 124 9.88 6.32 -5.81
CA ALA A 124 9.82 5.97 -4.40
C ALA A 124 10.58 4.67 -4.12
N HIS A 125 10.40 3.64 -4.94
CA HIS A 125 11.13 2.37 -4.82
C HIS A 125 12.65 2.47 -5.06
N LYS A 126 13.13 3.53 -5.73
CA LYS A 126 14.56 3.76 -5.93
C LYS A 126 15.19 4.62 -4.84
N PHE A 127 14.38 5.10 -3.91
CA PHE A 127 14.84 5.94 -2.83
C PHE A 127 15.45 5.09 -1.68
N PRO A 128 16.57 5.49 -1.08
CA PRO A 128 17.28 4.66 -0.10
C PRO A 128 16.56 4.53 1.26
N PHE A 129 15.55 5.38 1.52
CA PHE A 129 14.82 5.34 2.78
C PHE A 129 13.48 4.61 2.62
N PRO A 130 13.29 3.46 3.30
CA PRO A 130 12.13 2.58 3.09
C PRO A 130 10.78 3.16 3.51
N PHE A 131 10.77 4.21 4.36
CA PHE A 131 9.52 4.86 4.77
C PHE A 131 8.84 5.65 3.64
N LEU A 132 9.58 5.99 2.57
CA LEU A 132 9.03 6.78 1.48
C LEU A 132 8.01 6.01 0.65
N ASP A 133 8.17 4.68 0.52
CA ASP A 133 7.16 3.82 -0.10
C ASP A 133 5.84 3.89 0.65
N ASN A 134 5.86 3.86 1.98
CA ASN A 134 4.66 4.00 2.79
C ASN A 134 3.96 5.36 2.56
N ILE A 135 4.74 6.45 2.42
CA ILE A 135 4.19 7.78 2.10
C ILE A 135 3.55 7.76 0.71
N CYS A 136 4.25 7.21 -0.28
CA CYS A 136 3.78 7.11 -1.66
C CYS A 136 2.48 6.30 -1.75
N PHE A 137 2.45 5.11 -1.16
CA PHE A 137 1.27 4.25 -1.15
C PHE A 137 0.09 4.91 -0.44
N LYS A 138 0.30 5.57 0.71
CA LYS A 138 -0.75 6.35 1.38
C LYS A 138 -1.29 7.49 0.52
N ALA A 139 -0.42 8.20 -0.18
CA ALA A 139 -0.83 9.28 -1.08
C ALA A 139 -1.77 8.78 -2.19
N PHE A 140 -1.60 7.54 -2.64
CA PHE A 140 -2.41 6.95 -3.72
C PHE A 140 -3.59 6.10 -3.26
N GLY A 141 -3.83 5.98 -1.95
CA GLY A 141 -5.06 5.40 -1.42
C GLY A 141 -4.90 4.04 -0.75
N VAL A 142 -3.69 3.51 -0.65
CA VAL A 142 -3.40 2.32 0.17
C VAL A 142 -3.48 2.70 1.65
N LYS A 143 -4.23 1.92 2.43
CA LYS A 143 -4.21 2.06 3.88
C LYS A 143 -3.03 1.29 4.44
N THR A 144 -2.03 2.00 4.95
CA THR A 144 -0.85 1.40 5.56
C THR A 144 -0.40 2.18 6.80
N LYS A 145 0.39 1.56 7.65
CA LYS A 145 1.02 2.15 8.84
C LYS A 145 2.52 2.29 8.59
N PHE A 146 3.16 3.24 9.29
CA PHE A 146 4.62 3.43 9.18
C PHE A 146 5.44 2.28 9.77
N SER A 147 4.82 1.43 10.61
CA SER A 147 5.44 0.21 11.12
C SER A 147 5.57 -0.90 10.07
N ASN A 148 4.95 -0.75 8.91
CA ASN A 148 4.98 -1.76 7.85
C ASN A 148 6.25 -1.63 7.02
N SER A 149 6.87 -2.77 6.68
CA SER A 149 7.98 -2.87 5.75
C SER A 149 7.47 -3.34 4.39
N LEU A 150 7.26 -2.38 3.47
CA LEU A 150 6.71 -2.64 2.12
C LEU A 150 7.77 -2.43 1.02
N PHE A 151 8.96 -1.97 1.38
CA PHE A 151 10.00 -1.50 0.48
C PHE A 151 10.45 -2.52 -0.57
N GLU A 152 10.45 -3.80 -0.24
CA GLU A 152 11.00 -4.83 -1.12
C GLU A 152 9.94 -5.49 -2.01
N GLY A 153 8.66 -5.15 -1.83
CA GLY A 153 7.54 -5.74 -2.55
C GLY A 153 6.94 -4.80 -3.59
N TRP A 154 6.31 -5.39 -4.61
CA TRP A 154 5.47 -4.66 -5.55
C TRP A 154 4.03 -4.64 -5.05
N VAL A 155 3.50 -3.47 -4.75
CA VAL A 155 2.16 -3.27 -4.18
C VAL A 155 1.31 -2.43 -5.14
N ASP A 156 0.10 -2.90 -5.45
CA ASP A 156 -0.87 -2.08 -6.16
C ASP A 156 -1.29 -0.88 -5.31
N THR A 157 -1.65 0.21 -5.97
CA THR A 157 -1.88 1.50 -5.32
C THR A 157 -3.37 1.82 -5.08
N GLU A 158 -4.26 0.87 -5.29
CA GLU A 158 -5.70 0.99 -5.04
C GLU A 158 -6.22 -0.27 -4.36
N PHE A 159 -7.24 -0.15 -3.53
CA PHE A 159 -7.96 -1.26 -2.89
C PHE A 159 -7.08 -2.25 -2.11
N ILE A 160 -6.05 -1.73 -1.42
CA ILE A 160 -5.26 -2.54 -0.50
C ILE A 160 -5.28 -1.90 0.89
N ASP A 161 -5.62 -2.72 1.88
CA ASP A 161 -5.60 -2.34 3.28
C ASP A 161 -4.56 -3.21 4.01
N PHE A 162 -3.58 -2.56 4.63
CA PHE A 162 -2.61 -3.19 5.53
C PHE A 162 -2.91 -2.84 6.98
N GLY A 163 -2.86 -3.83 7.83
CA GLY A 163 -2.81 -3.67 9.28
C GLY A 163 -1.48 -3.10 9.75
N LYS A 164 -1.10 -3.41 11.00
CA LYS A 164 0.15 -3.00 11.63
C LYS A 164 1.19 -4.11 11.54
N ASP A 165 2.46 -3.72 11.54
CA ASP A 165 3.59 -4.63 11.64
C ASP A 165 3.62 -5.71 10.54
N VAL A 166 3.17 -5.34 9.33
CA VAL A 166 3.19 -6.19 8.15
C VAL A 166 4.56 -6.09 7.49
N VAL A 167 5.12 -7.25 7.14
CA VAL A 167 6.40 -7.35 6.44
C VAL A 167 6.17 -8.00 5.08
N VAL A 168 6.60 -7.34 4.02
CA VAL A 168 6.54 -7.82 2.65
C VAL A 168 7.96 -8.16 2.19
N GLY A 169 8.18 -9.42 1.87
CA GLY A 169 9.48 -9.92 1.43
C GLY A 169 9.85 -9.47 0.02
N GLN A 170 11.13 -9.58 -0.27
CA GLN A 170 11.71 -9.14 -1.52
C GLN A 170 11.03 -9.79 -2.74
N GLY A 171 10.65 -8.96 -3.71
CA GLY A 171 10.02 -9.42 -4.94
C GLY A 171 8.61 -9.97 -4.77
N ALA A 172 8.00 -9.88 -3.58
CA ALA A 172 6.60 -10.24 -3.39
C ALA A 172 5.68 -9.27 -4.13
N ILE A 173 4.55 -9.78 -4.63
CA ILE A 173 3.59 -9.00 -5.42
C ILE A 173 2.24 -9.02 -4.71
N ILE A 174 1.71 -7.85 -4.39
CA ILE A 174 0.40 -7.70 -3.77
C ILE A 174 -0.52 -6.97 -4.73
N GLN A 175 -1.55 -7.65 -5.18
CA GLN A 175 -2.44 -7.18 -6.22
C GLN A 175 -3.84 -6.92 -5.67
N SER A 176 -4.45 -5.86 -6.17
CA SER A 176 -5.88 -5.58 -6.06
C SER A 176 -6.60 -5.71 -7.40
N ALA A 177 -5.84 -5.83 -8.49
CA ALA A 177 -6.36 -5.96 -9.84
C ALA A 177 -5.61 -7.06 -10.62
N VAL A 178 -6.34 -7.89 -11.36
CA VAL A 178 -5.77 -8.90 -12.24
C VAL A 178 -6.60 -9.02 -13.51
N ILE A 179 -5.92 -9.31 -14.61
CA ILE A 179 -6.57 -9.59 -15.89
C ILE A 179 -6.55 -11.11 -16.11
N ILE A 180 -7.73 -11.71 -16.17
CA ILE A 180 -7.91 -13.13 -16.47
C ILE A 180 -8.78 -13.24 -17.73
N GLY A 181 -8.22 -13.77 -18.80
CA GLY A 181 -8.89 -13.81 -20.10
C GLY A 181 -9.21 -12.39 -20.59
N ASN A 182 -10.50 -12.12 -20.81
CA ASN A 182 -11.00 -10.82 -21.25
C ASN A 182 -11.63 -10.00 -20.11
N MET A 183 -11.35 -10.34 -18.87
CA MET A 183 -11.92 -9.70 -17.71
C MET A 183 -10.82 -9.04 -16.88
N LEU A 184 -11.07 -7.80 -16.49
CA LEU A 184 -10.34 -7.12 -15.44
C LEU A 184 -11.11 -7.33 -14.13
N ILE A 185 -10.50 -7.99 -13.18
CA ILE A 185 -11.07 -8.24 -11.85
C ILE A 185 -10.38 -7.28 -10.88
N ILE A 186 -11.15 -6.40 -10.24
CA ILE A 186 -10.67 -5.50 -9.20
C ILE A 186 -11.38 -5.86 -7.90
N ARG A 187 -10.62 -6.28 -6.89
CA ARG A 187 -11.14 -6.63 -5.57
C ARG A 187 -10.21 -6.13 -4.48
N LYS A 188 -10.79 -5.66 -3.41
CA LYS A 188 -10.06 -5.20 -2.26
C LYS A 188 -9.30 -6.35 -1.59
N THR A 189 -8.00 -6.16 -1.43
CA THR A 189 -7.12 -7.09 -0.73
C THR A 189 -6.89 -6.57 0.68
N ILE A 190 -7.10 -7.43 1.68
CA ILE A 190 -6.99 -7.09 3.09
C ILE A 190 -5.89 -7.94 3.73
N ILE A 191 -4.94 -7.29 4.35
CA ILE A 191 -3.84 -7.93 5.06
C ILE A 191 -3.86 -7.40 6.49
N GLU A 192 -4.18 -8.27 7.43
CA GLU A 192 -4.32 -7.90 8.84
C GLU A 192 -2.97 -7.69 9.54
N ASP A 193 -3.01 -7.47 10.86
CA ASP A 193 -1.84 -7.16 11.67
C ASP A 193 -0.85 -8.34 11.75
N ASN A 194 0.45 -8.00 11.86
CA ASN A 194 1.53 -8.96 12.07
C ASN A 194 1.61 -10.09 11.01
N VAL A 195 1.25 -9.77 9.78
CA VAL A 195 1.34 -10.70 8.65
C VAL A 195 2.73 -10.62 8.02
N ARG A 196 3.28 -11.76 7.65
CA ARG A 196 4.54 -11.86 6.91
C ARG A 196 4.29 -12.50 5.56
N ILE A 197 4.65 -11.78 4.51
CA ILE A 197 4.58 -12.24 3.13
C ILE A 197 6.00 -12.58 2.70
N GLY A 198 6.24 -13.84 2.38
CA GLY A 198 7.55 -14.35 1.99
C GLY A 198 8.01 -13.79 0.65
N SER A 199 9.32 -13.90 0.39
CA SER A 199 9.93 -13.44 -0.86
C SER A 199 9.29 -14.11 -2.07
N HIS A 200 9.06 -13.32 -3.13
CA HIS A 200 8.42 -13.77 -4.37
C HIS A 200 7.03 -14.40 -4.20
N ALA A 201 6.36 -14.20 -3.06
CA ALA A 201 4.98 -14.62 -2.90
C ALA A 201 4.04 -13.68 -3.65
N ILE A 202 2.93 -14.21 -4.14
CA ILE A 202 1.93 -13.43 -4.89
C ILE A 202 0.60 -13.48 -4.14
N VAL A 203 0.12 -12.30 -3.74
CA VAL A 203 -1.20 -12.12 -3.15
C VAL A 203 -2.15 -11.63 -4.24
N MET A 204 -3.12 -12.48 -4.59
CA MET A 204 -4.09 -12.19 -5.66
C MET A 204 -5.21 -11.27 -5.17
N PRO A 205 -5.89 -10.55 -6.09
CA PRO A 205 -6.98 -9.63 -5.76
C PRO A 205 -8.08 -10.28 -4.90
N GLY A 206 -8.53 -9.52 -3.89
CA GLY A 206 -9.59 -9.99 -3.00
C GLY A 206 -9.14 -10.97 -1.93
N ALA A 207 -7.85 -11.31 -1.85
CA ALA A 207 -7.36 -12.14 -0.78
C ALA A 207 -7.50 -11.42 0.58
N HIS A 208 -7.93 -12.16 1.59
CA HIS A 208 -8.00 -11.70 2.97
C HIS A 208 -7.05 -12.55 3.81
N ILE A 209 -5.98 -11.94 4.29
CA ILE A 209 -4.97 -12.62 5.11
C ILE A 209 -5.16 -12.21 6.57
N GLY A 210 -5.59 -13.18 7.39
CA GLY A 210 -5.84 -12.97 8.81
C GLY A 210 -4.55 -12.67 9.60
N HIS A 211 -4.70 -12.11 10.80
CA HIS A 211 -3.58 -11.72 11.63
C HIS A 211 -2.65 -12.89 12.00
N ASN A 212 -1.38 -12.56 12.24
CA ASN A 212 -0.33 -13.54 12.55
C ASN A 212 -0.16 -14.64 11.49
N CYS A 213 -0.57 -14.43 10.25
CA CYS A 213 -0.33 -15.37 9.16
C CYS A 213 1.04 -15.17 8.54
N ILE A 214 1.58 -16.27 8.05
CA ILE A 214 2.76 -16.28 7.19
C ILE A 214 2.37 -16.90 5.85
N LEU A 215 2.50 -16.13 4.79
CA LEU A 215 2.50 -16.67 3.43
C LEU A 215 3.96 -16.98 3.06
N ALA A 216 4.29 -18.25 2.91
CA ALA A 216 5.66 -18.67 2.65
C ALA A 216 6.20 -18.13 1.33
N ALA A 217 7.53 -18.11 1.18
CA ALA A 217 8.17 -17.71 -0.06
C ALA A 217 7.67 -18.53 -1.27
N ASN A 218 7.60 -17.91 -2.43
CA ASN A 218 7.11 -18.51 -3.68
C ASN A 218 5.67 -19.07 -3.62
N SER A 219 4.87 -18.66 -2.63
CA SER A 219 3.48 -19.09 -2.53
C SER A 219 2.55 -18.12 -3.23
N VAL A 220 1.47 -18.63 -3.80
CA VAL A 220 0.50 -17.82 -4.56
C VAL A 220 -0.90 -18.07 -4.02
N THR A 221 -1.59 -17.00 -3.59
CA THR A 221 -3.00 -17.11 -3.23
C THR A 221 -3.88 -17.16 -4.48
N THR A 222 -5.09 -17.69 -4.35
CA THR A 222 -6.11 -17.56 -5.40
C THR A 222 -6.89 -16.24 -5.23
N VAL A 223 -7.59 -15.83 -6.29
CA VAL A 223 -8.47 -14.65 -6.25
C VAL A 223 -9.55 -14.84 -5.20
N GLY A 224 -9.66 -13.89 -4.27
CA GLY A 224 -10.63 -13.93 -3.18
C GLY A 224 -10.36 -14.97 -2.10
N GLN A 225 -9.16 -15.53 -2.02
CA GLN A 225 -8.82 -16.52 -1.00
C GLN A 225 -8.78 -15.91 0.39
N ILE A 226 -9.40 -16.62 1.36
CA ILE A 226 -9.36 -16.25 2.77
C ILE A 226 -8.34 -17.16 3.48
N LEU A 227 -7.34 -16.53 4.10
CA LEU A 227 -6.34 -17.20 4.91
C LEU A 227 -6.69 -16.96 6.39
N GLU A 228 -6.98 -18.05 7.09
CA GLU A 228 -7.33 -17.99 8.51
C GLU A 228 -6.15 -17.51 9.36
N LYS A 229 -6.43 -16.77 10.40
CA LYS A 229 -5.45 -16.24 11.36
C LYS A 229 -4.58 -17.32 12.01
N ASN A 230 -3.35 -16.94 12.37
CA ASN A 230 -2.41 -17.79 13.12
C ASN A 230 -1.97 -19.07 12.37
N TYR A 231 -1.89 -19.01 11.04
CA TYR A 231 -1.42 -20.15 10.24
C TYR A 231 -0.33 -19.75 9.24
N ILE A 232 0.47 -20.74 8.89
CA ILE A 232 1.44 -20.66 7.79
C ILE A 232 0.79 -21.33 6.57
N TYR A 233 0.89 -20.62 5.44
CA TYR A 233 0.40 -21.07 4.13
C TYR A 233 1.54 -21.25 3.16
N VAL A 234 1.51 -22.33 2.37
CA VAL A 234 2.58 -22.69 1.43
C VAL A 234 2.01 -23.18 0.10
N GLY A 235 2.75 -22.98 -0.96
CA GLY A 235 2.51 -23.58 -2.29
C GLY A 235 1.68 -22.74 -3.25
N ILE A 236 1.38 -23.34 -4.42
CA ILE A 236 0.63 -22.75 -5.53
C ILE A 236 -0.47 -23.75 -5.95
N PRO A 237 -1.73 -23.48 -5.60
CA PRO A 237 -2.25 -22.40 -4.76
C PRO A 237 -1.85 -22.57 -3.28
N ALA A 238 -1.81 -21.46 -2.55
CA ALA A 238 -1.43 -21.44 -1.14
C ALA A 238 -2.41 -22.30 -0.31
N LYS A 239 -1.89 -23.30 0.37
CA LYS A 239 -2.65 -24.19 1.25
C LYS A 239 -2.19 -24.04 2.67
N LYS A 240 -3.12 -24.23 3.61
CA LYS A 240 -2.85 -24.25 5.04
C LYS A 240 -1.86 -25.37 5.36
N PHE A 241 -0.73 -25.02 6.00
CA PHE A 241 0.33 -25.97 6.32
C PHE A 241 0.33 -26.32 7.80
N LYS A 242 0.64 -25.37 8.69
CA LYS A 242 0.67 -25.55 10.14
C LYS A 242 0.30 -24.27 10.87
N ARG A 243 0.05 -24.36 12.16
CA ARG A 243 -0.16 -23.18 13.01
C ARG A 243 1.14 -22.38 13.12
N ASN A 244 1.03 -21.08 13.14
CA ASN A 244 2.15 -20.19 13.36
C ASN A 244 2.36 -19.99 14.85
N PHE A 245 3.18 -20.85 15.44
CA PHE A 245 3.65 -20.71 16.82
C PHE A 245 5.04 -20.05 16.77
N PHE A 246 5.30 -19.14 17.69
CA PHE A 246 6.61 -18.50 17.78
C PHE A 246 7.68 -19.51 18.21
N PHE A 247 7.35 -20.34 19.19
CA PHE A 247 8.21 -21.44 19.61
C PHE A 247 7.58 -22.76 19.13
N GLU A 248 8.29 -23.42 18.22
CA GLU A 248 7.94 -24.75 17.74
C GLU A 248 8.55 -25.82 18.65
N ASP A 249 7.84 -26.93 18.80
CA ASP A 249 8.44 -28.11 19.45
C ASP A 249 9.69 -28.55 18.70
N GLY A 250 10.76 -28.82 19.42
CA GLY A 250 12.05 -29.19 18.84
C GLY A 250 12.89 -28.02 18.33
N LEU A 251 12.59 -26.78 18.73
CA LEU A 251 13.40 -25.61 18.41
C LEU A 251 14.84 -25.76 18.98
N GLU A 252 14.97 -26.42 20.13
CA GLU A 252 16.21 -26.74 20.80
C GLU A 252 17.17 -27.53 19.91
N THR A 253 16.65 -28.50 19.16
CA THR A 253 17.46 -29.31 18.23
C THR A 253 17.92 -28.51 17.01
N LYS A 254 17.20 -27.47 16.64
CA LYS A 254 17.54 -26.59 15.49
C LYS A 254 18.58 -25.54 15.86
N ILE A 255 18.52 -25.01 17.07
CA ILE A 255 19.40 -23.92 17.56
C ILE A 255 20.65 -24.48 18.23
N GLY A 256 20.61 -25.73 18.74
CA GLY A 256 21.76 -26.42 19.29
C GLY A 256 22.15 -26.08 20.75
N HIS A 257 21.44 -25.13 21.40
CA HIS A 257 21.67 -24.73 22.78
C HIS A 257 20.34 -24.58 23.53
N VAL A 258 20.02 -25.53 24.43
CA VAL A 258 18.77 -25.58 25.19
C VAL A 258 18.63 -24.36 26.11
N GLU A 259 19.70 -23.97 26.80
CA GLU A 259 19.69 -22.85 27.74
C GLU A 259 19.37 -21.49 27.07
N ASP A 260 19.80 -21.29 25.83
CA ASP A 260 19.54 -20.08 25.08
C ASP A 260 18.06 -20.01 24.64
N VAL A 261 17.45 -21.15 24.37
CA VAL A 261 16.03 -21.24 23.99
C VAL A 261 15.12 -20.94 25.17
N GLU A 262 15.43 -21.45 26.37
CA GLU A 262 14.65 -21.17 27.59
C GLU A 262 14.70 -19.67 27.94
N LYS A 263 15.88 -19.07 27.96
CA LYS A 263 16.04 -17.63 28.18
C LYS A 263 15.30 -16.78 27.13
N LEU A 264 15.32 -17.23 25.87
CA LEU A 264 14.59 -16.59 24.78
C LEU A 264 13.09 -16.70 24.98
N ARG A 265 12.59 -17.84 25.46
CA ARG A 265 11.18 -18.10 25.75
C ARG A 265 10.69 -17.22 26.91
N GLU A 266 11.41 -17.18 28.01
CA GLU A 266 11.09 -16.32 29.16
C GLU A 266 11.04 -14.84 28.75
N ARG A 267 12.06 -14.38 28.04
CA ARG A 267 12.11 -12.99 27.55
C ARG A 267 11.00 -12.66 26.56
N TYR A 268 10.63 -13.60 25.70
CA TYR A 268 9.52 -13.44 24.77
C TYR A 268 8.19 -13.33 25.51
N GLU A 269 7.92 -14.23 26.46
CA GLU A 269 6.70 -14.20 27.25
C GLU A 269 6.58 -12.89 28.04
N GLU A 270 7.65 -12.42 28.65
CA GLU A 270 7.67 -11.16 29.36
C GLU A 270 7.32 -9.96 28.44
N ILE A 271 7.96 -9.89 27.27
CA ILE A 271 7.73 -8.80 26.30
C ILE A 271 6.34 -8.91 25.69
N TYR A 272 5.89 -10.11 25.35
CA TYR A 272 4.60 -10.34 24.70
C TYR A 272 3.43 -10.07 25.66
N THR A 273 3.56 -10.47 26.91
CA THR A 273 2.56 -10.19 27.94
C THR A 273 2.41 -8.69 28.18
N LYS A 274 3.53 -7.95 28.31
CA LYS A 274 3.50 -6.50 28.45
C LYS A 274 2.86 -5.84 27.21
N ARG A 275 3.24 -6.25 26.01
CA ARG A 275 2.71 -5.70 24.75
C ARG A 275 1.23 -6.04 24.55
N TYR A 276 0.81 -7.25 24.92
CA TYR A 276 -0.59 -7.69 24.86
C TYR A 276 -1.47 -6.88 25.82
N ASP A 277 -0.99 -6.62 27.02
CA ASP A 277 -1.69 -5.80 28.01
C ASP A 277 -1.83 -4.36 27.55
N GLU A 278 -0.81 -3.78 26.92
CA GLU A 278 -0.87 -2.45 26.35
C GLU A 278 -1.86 -2.35 25.17
N LEU A 279 -1.86 -3.34 24.29
CA LEU A 279 -2.79 -3.41 23.15
C LEU A 279 -4.23 -3.58 23.65
N THR A 280 -4.47 -4.47 24.60
CA THR A 280 -5.79 -4.69 25.17
C THR A 280 -6.33 -3.45 25.90
N ARG A 281 -5.46 -2.67 26.56
CA ARG A 281 -5.83 -1.39 27.17
C ARG A 281 -6.18 -0.33 26.15
N LYS A 282 -5.44 -0.26 25.02
CA LYS A 282 -5.73 0.65 23.90
C LYS A 282 -7.06 0.31 23.24
N ASP A 283 -7.28 -0.96 22.90
CA ASP A 283 -8.52 -1.43 22.27
C ASP A 283 -9.74 -1.18 23.17
N ARG A 284 -9.62 -1.38 24.49
CA ARG A 284 -10.68 -1.03 25.46
C ARG A 284 -10.95 0.47 25.52
N ARG A 285 -9.91 1.32 25.37
CA ARG A 285 -10.08 2.77 25.34
C ARG A 285 -10.71 3.25 24.04
N GLU A 286 -10.33 2.68 22.90
CA GLU A 286 -10.93 2.98 21.60
C GLU A 286 -12.40 2.57 21.56
N LYS A 287 -12.74 1.34 21.95
CA LYS A 287 -14.14 0.88 22.06
C LYS A 287 -14.98 1.73 23.00
N LYS A 288 -14.38 2.22 24.10
CA LYS A 288 -15.09 3.12 25.03
C LYS A 288 -15.31 4.52 24.48
N LYS A 289 -14.42 4.98 23.56
CA LYS A 289 -14.61 6.25 22.83
C LYS A 289 -15.68 6.11 21.74
N GLU A 290 -15.62 5.04 20.95
CA GLU A 290 -16.61 4.74 19.91
C GLU A 290 -18.02 4.64 20.51
N LYS A 291 -18.17 3.90 21.63
CA LYS A 291 -19.45 3.79 22.33
C LYS A 291 -19.97 5.13 22.85
N LYS A 292 -19.08 6.00 23.34
CA LYS A 292 -19.48 7.36 23.77
C LYS A 292 -19.87 8.26 22.61
N GLU A 293 -19.21 8.11 21.45
CA GLU A 293 -19.58 8.86 20.25
C GLU A 293 -20.90 8.39 19.66
N GLU A 294 -21.16 7.07 19.69
CA GLU A 294 -22.46 6.50 19.31
C GLU A 294 -23.58 6.94 20.24
N GLU A 295 -23.36 6.92 21.55
CA GLU A 295 -24.33 7.40 22.55
C GLU A 295 -24.62 8.90 22.37
N LYS A 296 -23.58 9.71 22.07
CA LYS A 296 -23.76 11.13 21.81
C LYS A 296 -24.56 11.36 20.52
N LYS A 297 -24.23 10.67 19.43
CA LYS A 297 -25.00 10.77 18.18
C LYS A 297 -26.45 10.37 18.34
N ARG A 298 -26.71 9.33 19.14
CA ARG A 298 -28.07 8.91 19.44
C ARG A 298 -28.83 9.94 20.25
N PHE A 299 -28.17 10.57 21.24
CA PHE A 299 -28.76 11.64 22.02
C PHE A 299 -29.05 12.89 21.17
N ASP A 300 -28.13 13.25 20.27
CA ASP A 300 -28.31 14.37 19.34
C ASP A 300 -29.50 14.13 18.38
N LEU A 301 -29.65 12.89 17.87
CA LEU A 301 -30.80 12.50 17.03
C LEU A 301 -32.13 12.50 17.82
N GLU A 302 -32.14 12.00 19.03
CA GLU A 302 -33.32 12.04 19.89
C GLU A 302 -33.70 13.50 20.26
N ALA A 303 -32.74 14.39 20.39
CA ALA A 303 -32.99 15.81 20.62
C ALA A 303 -33.59 16.52 19.38
N GLU A 304 -33.10 16.20 18.17
CA GLU A 304 -33.67 16.70 16.91
C GLU A 304 -35.10 16.22 16.69
N GLU A 305 -35.39 14.95 17.00
CA GLU A 305 -36.78 14.42 16.93
C GLU A 305 -37.73 15.12 17.92
N TRP A 306 -37.25 15.51 19.10
CA TRP A 306 -38.07 16.26 20.07
C TRP A 306 -38.30 17.71 19.63
N GLU A 307 -37.35 18.38 18.98
CA GLU A 307 -37.49 19.73 18.42
C GLU A 307 -38.51 19.74 17.25
N GLU A 308 -38.45 18.75 16.36
CA GLU A 308 -39.46 18.60 15.28
C GLU A 308 -40.87 18.32 15.80
N PHE A 309 -40.99 17.61 16.95
CA PHE A 309 -42.30 17.34 17.55
C PHE A 309 -42.94 18.57 18.21
N ASP A 310 -42.11 19.45 18.81
CA ASP A 310 -42.60 20.67 19.48
C ASP A 310 -42.99 21.76 18.47
N ASP A 311 -42.28 21.86 17.34
CA ASP A 311 -42.63 22.76 16.23
C ASP A 311 -43.92 22.34 15.49
N GLY A 312 -44.31 21.08 15.55
CA GLY A 312 -45.55 20.55 14.97
C GLY A 312 -46.84 20.83 15.78
N PHE A 313 -46.71 21.26 17.04
CA PHE A 313 -47.82 21.52 17.95
C PHE A 313 -48.21 23.02 18.09
N ASN A 314 -47.44 23.91 17.46
CA ASN A 314 -47.70 25.37 17.48
C ASN A 314 -48.36 25.88 16.19
N ILE A 315 -49.40 25.17 15.71
CA ILE A 315 -50.32 25.66 14.65
C ILE A 315 -51.73 25.71 15.23
#